data_3ba4e1df2d6db4bd30070c100f0f3994
#
_entry.id   3ba4e1df2d6db4bd30070c100f0f3994
#
_cell.length_a   1.000
_cell.length_b   1.000
_cell.length_c   1.000
_cell.angle_alpha   90.00
_cell.angle_beta   90.00
_cell.angle_gamma   90.00
#
_symmetry.space_group_name_H-M   'P 1'
#
loop_
_entity.id
_entity.type
_entity.pdbx_description
1 polymer ?
#
loop_
_entity_poly.entity_id
_entity_poly.type
_entity_poly.pdbx_seq_one_letter_code
_entity_poly.pdbx_strand_id
1 'polypeptide(L)'
;MRFIQTIKNIFKIEDLRARLIYTLSIILIYRLGKYVSLPGVDPSQLGQLKSQTSSGIMGLLDMFSGGAFSQASIFALGIMPYISASIVVQLLGIVFPYFQKLQKEGESGRRKMNQYTRYLTVGILILQAPTYLVNLHAQLPATAFVISGTFFTISSVIILTAGTIFVMWLGEKITDKGIGNGISLIIMIGIIARLPQNFVFEVGVRMNGAGGLIGLIVEIVFLFVVILGTILLVQGTRRVPVQYARRIVGNKQYGGVRQYIPLKVNAAGVMPIIFAQAIMMLPVIIAGYAQNGSGFMVAFSNMYGFWYNLVTAILIILFTYFYTAITINPVQMAEDMKKNGGFIPGIKPGRKTVEFLDSIMSRITLPGSFFLAIVAILPSVAVQATVSPQFAQFYGGTTLLILVGVILDTLQQIESHLLMRHYDGLMKSGRVKGRSGATTSI
;
A
#
# COMPACT_ATOMS: atom_id res chain seq x y z
N MET A 1 -8.14 30.28 -1.38
CA MET A 1 -8.53 30.49 -2.80
C MET A 1 -7.83 29.55 -3.79
N ARG A 2 -6.51 29.28 -3.70
CA ARG A 2 -5.80 28.38 -4.64
C ARG A 2 -6.36 26.94 -4.70
N PHE A 3 -6.73 26.35 -3.56
CA PHE A 3 -7.25 24.96 -3.51
C PHE A 3 -8.55 24.78 -4.30
N ILE A 4 -9.51 25.69 -4.13
CA ILE A 4 -10.80 25.65 -4.85
C ILE A 4 -10.57 25.86 -6.36
N GLN A 5 -9.64 26.72 -6.75
CA GLN A 5 -9.27 26.92 -8.15
C GLN A 5 -8.62 25.67 -8.75
N THR A 6 -7.77 24.96 -7.99
CA THR A 6 -7.16 23.71 -8.43
C THR A 6 -8.22 22.64 -8.65
N ILE A 7 -9.17 22.47 -7.73
CA ILE A 7 -10.29 21.52 -7.90
C ILE A 7 -11.12 21.89 -9.13
N LYS A 8 -11.47 23.17 -9.30
CA LYS A 8 -12.22 23.64 -10.46
C LYS A 8 -11.48 23.39 -11.78
N ASN A 9 -10.15 23.52 -11.78
CA ASN A 9 -9.31 23.23 -12.95
C ASN A 9 -9.24 21.72 -13.26
N ILE A 10 -9.19 20.86 -12.24
CA ILE A 10 -9.24 19.40 -12.39
C ILE A 10 -10.54 18.98 -13.09
N PHE A 11 -11.69 19.52 -12.66
CA PHE A 11 -12.99 19.20 -13.28
C PHE A 11 -13.21 19.80 -14.68
N LYS A 12 -12.41 20.83 -15.06
CA LYS A 12 -12.47 21.39 -16.43
C LYS A 12 -11.79 20.50 -17.48
N ILE A 13 -10.89 19.62 -17.08
CA ILE A 13 -10.19 18.71 -17.99
C ILE A 13 -11.07 17.47 -18.18
N GLU A 14 -11.60 17.31 -19.39
CA GLU A 14 -12.57 16.25 -19.71
C GLU A 14 -12.05 14.84 -19.47
N ASP A 15 -10.83 14.53 -19.91
CA ASP A 15 -10.18 13.23 -19.70
C ASP A 15 -9.97 12.93 -18.20
N LEU A 16 -9.45 13.89 -17.44
CA LEU A 16 -9.22 13.73 -16.01
C LEU A 16 -10.51 13.58 -15.22
N ARG A 17 -11.56 14.35 -15.61
CA ARG A 17 -12.90 14.24 -15.04
C ARG A 17 -13.49 12.85 -15.30
N ALA A 18 -13.38 12.34 -16.53
CA ALA A 18 -13.88 11.01 -16.89
C ALA A 18 -13.19 9.92 -16.07
N ARG A 19 -11.88 9.97 -15.92
CA ARG A 19 -11.10 9.03 -15.09
C ARG A 19 -11.45 9.10 -13.60
N LEU A 20 -11.66 10.30 -13.05
CA LEU A 20 -12.09 10.49 -11.67
C LEU A 20 -13.50 9.90 -11.44
N ILE A 21 -14.46 10.23 -12.30
CA ILE A 21 -15.83 9.71 -12.19
C ILE A 21 -15.83 8.18 -12.30
N TYR A 22 -15.04 7.62 -13.21
CA TYR A 22 -14.90 6.18 -13.38
C TYR A 22 -14.34 5.53 -12.10
N THR A 23 -13.29 6.09 -11.52
CA THR A 23 -12.69 5.61 -10.26
C THR A 23 -13.70 5.65 -9.11
N LEU A 24 -14.41 6.78 -8.95
CA LEU A 24 -15.43 6.93 -7.91
C LEU A 24 -16.61 5.95 -8.09
N SER A 25 -17.04 5.70 -9.33
CA SER A 25 -18.10 4.74 -9.64
C SER A 25 -17.72 3.32 -9.23
N ILE A 26 -16.49 2.89 -9.53
CA ILE A 26 -16.00 1.56 -9.14
C ILE A 26 -15.88 1.45 -7.61
N ILE A 27 -15.37 2.49 -6.95
CA ILE A 27 -15.29 2.55 -5.49
C ILE A 27 -16.69 2.41 -4.87
N LEU A 28 -17.71 3.06 -5.44
CA LEU A 28 -19.09 2.95 -4.99
C LEU A 28 -19.58 1.50 -5.08
N ILE A 29 -19.35 0.83 -6.23
CA ILE A 29 -19.72 -0.58 -6.42
C ILE A 29 -19.06 -1.46 -5.36
N TYR A 30 -17.75 -1.28 -5.11
CA TYR A 30 -17.04 -2.02 -4.07
C TYR A 30 -17.65 -1.79 -2.69
N ARG A 31 -18.01 -0.54 -2.36
CA ARG A 31 -18.61 -0.19 -1.06
C ARG A 31 -20.00 -0.77 -0.87
N LEU A 32 -20.82 -0.80 -1.92
CA LEU A 32 -22.14 -1.43 -1.90
C LEU A 32 -22.05 -2.95 -1.69
N GLY A 33 -21.12 -3.61 -2.38
CA GLY A 33 -20.93 -5.06 -2.26
C GLY A 33 -20.47 -5.53 -0.86
N LYS A 34 -19.88 -4.64 -0.06
CA LYS A 34 -19.54 -4.93 1.34
C LYS A 34 -20.79 -5.25 2.19
N TYR A 35 -21.94 -4.65 1.88
CA TYR A 35 -23.18 -4.84 2.66
C TYR A 35 -23.96 -6.08 2.24
N VAL A 36 -23.54 -6.76 1.18
CA VAL A 36 -24.16 -8.01 0.73
C VAL A 36 -23.55 -9.15 1.57
N SER A 37 -24.29 -9.66 2.56
CA SER A 37 -23.88 -10.80 3.37
C SER A 37 -23.88 -12.11 2.57
N LEU A 38 -23.11 -13.10 3.04
CA LEU A 38 -23.11 -14.44 2.45
C LEU A 38 -24.52 -15.05 2.53
N PRO A 39 -25.03 -15.62 1.43
CA PRO A 39 -26.30 -16.35 1.44
C PRO A 39 -26.28 -17.47 2.49
N GLY A 40 -27.28 -17.48 3.36
CA GLY A 40 -27.40 -18.43 4.46
C GLY A 40 -26.87 -17.94 5.80
N VAL A 41 -26.36 -16.71 5.91
CA VAL A 41 -25.98 -16.05 7.17
C VAL A 41 -26.98 -14.93 7.47
N ASP A 42 -27.52 -14.92 8.67
CA ASP A 42 -28.43 -13.86 9.14
C ASP A 42 -27.67 -12.58 9.53
N PRO A 43 -27.88 -11.46 8.82
CA PRO A 43 -27.21 -10.19 9.12
C PRO A 43 -27.50 -9.62 10.50
N SER A 44 -28.65 -9.97 11.11
CA SER A 44 -29.06 -9.44 12.42
C SER A 44 -28.16 -9.90 13.55
N GLN A 45 -27.54 -11.08 13.40
CA GLN A 45 -26.70 -11.72 14.43
C GLN A 45 -25.20 -11.38 14.30
N LEU A 46 -24.80 -10.59 13.31
CA LEU A 46 -23.41 -10.21 13.09
C LEU A 46 -22.84 -9.20 14.11
N GLY A 47 -23.67 -8.70 15.04
CA GLY A 47 -23.23 -7.79 16.09
C GLY A 47 -22.15 -8.40 17.00
N GLN A 48 -22.25 -9.69 17.31
CA GLN A 48 -21.25 -10.44 18.10
C GLN A 48 -19.93 -10.58 17.36
N LEU A 49 -19.97 -10.83 16.05
CA LEU A 49 -18.78 -10.94 15.21
C LEU A 49 -18.02 -9.59 15.19
N LYS A 50 -18.71 -8.46 15.13
CA LYS A 50 -18.08 -7.14 15.19
C LYS A 50 -17.34 -6.88 16.49
N SER A 51 -17.87 -7.30 17.62
CA SER A 51 -17.21 -7.10 18.92
C SER A 51 -15.96 -7.96 19.06
N GLN A 52 -15.98 -9.19 18.56
CA GLN A 52 -14.85 -10.12 18.60
C GLN A 52 -13.75 -9.79 17.57
N THR A 53 -14.12 -9.28 16.40
CA THR A 53 -13.16 -8.86 15.37
C THR A 53 -12.59 -7.45 15.58
N SER A 54 -12.98 -6.76 16.65
CA SER A 54 -12.51 -5.39 16.92
C SER A 54 -11.05 -5.30 17.39
N SER A 55 -10.44 -6.42 17.78
CA SER A 55 -9.07 -6.47 18.32
C SER A 55 -8.25 -7.61 17.71
N GLY A 56 -6.93 -7.54 17.81
CA GLY A 56 -6.03 -8.58 17.36
C GLY A 56 -5.90 -8.70 15.83
N ILE A 57 -5.51 -9.88 15.37
CA ILE A 57 -5.29 -10.19 13.95
C ILE A 57 -6.58 -10.08 13.12
N MET A 58 -7.71 -10.50 13.69
CA MET A 58 -9.02 -10.38 13.05
C MET A 58 -9.39 -8.91 12.77
N GLY A 59 -9.02 -8.00 13.68
CA GLY A 59 -9.20 -6.56 13.49
C GLY A 59 -8.40 -6.02 12.30
N LEU A 60 -7.17 -6.49 12.10
CA LEU A 60 -6.36 -6.13 10.94
C LEU A 60 -6.98 -6.64 9.64
N LEU A 61 -7.38 -7.92 9.58
CA LEU A 61 -8.05 -8.49 8.40
C LEU A 61 -9.33 -7.74 8.04
N ASP A 62 -10.12 -7.42 9.07
CA ASP A 62 -11.35 -6.68 8.90
C ASP A 62 -11.12 -5.23 8.44
N MET A 63 -10.03 -4.61 8.87
CA MET A 63 -9.63 -3.28 8.44
C MET A 63 -9.21 -3.26 6.95
N PHE A 64 -8.41 -4.21 6.50
CA PHE A 64 -8.00 -4.33 5.10
C PHE A 64 -9.17 -4.68 4.17
N SER A 65 -10.16 -5.45 4.66
CA SER A 65 -11.39 -5.74 3.92
C SER A 65 -12.39 -4.57 3.99
N GLY A 66 -12.04 -3.47 4.69
CA GLY A 66 -12.91 -2.32 4.88
C GLY A 66 -14.18 -2.63 5.70
N GLY A 67 -14.13 -3.66 6.56
CA GLY A 67 -15.23 -4.11 7.39
C GLY A 67 -16.13 -5.17 6.74
N ALA A 68 -15.72 -5.72 5.61
CA ALA A 68 -16.44 -6.80 4.96
C ALA A 68 -16.30 -8.14 5.71
N PHE A 69 -15.16 -8.33 6.39
CA PHE A 69 -14.89 -9.51 7.18
C PHE A 69 -15.88 -9.67 8.36
N SER A 70 -16.06 -8.61 9.14
CA SER A 70 -16.98 -8.58 10.29
C SER A 70 -18.46 -8.58 9.91
N GLN A 71 -18.78 -8.31 8.65
CA GLN A 71 -20.14 -8.38 8.13
C GLN A 71 -20.45 -9.69 7.40
N ALA A 72 -19.53 -10.67 7.42
CA ALA A 72 -19.64 -11.93 6.69
C ALA A 72 -20.11 -11.69 5.22
N SER A 73 -19.56 -10.69 4.56
CA SER A 73 -19.99 -10.29 3.21
C SER A 73 -19.36 -11.18 2.14
N ILE A 74 -19.90 -11.11 0.93
CA ILE A 74 -19.31 -11.76 -0.25
C ILE A 74 -17.87 -11.28 -0.53
N PHE A 75 -17.47 -10.12 -0.01
CA PHE A 75 -16.12 -9.56 -0.09
C PHE A 75 -15.31 -9.72 1.22
N ALA A 76 -15.69 -10.66 2.09
CA ALA A 76 -15.09 -10.82 3.42
C ALA A 76 -13.58 -11.01 3.38
N LEU A 77 -13.03 -11.76 2.44
CA LEU A 77 -11.60 -11.98 2.25
C LEU A 77 -10.89 -10.76 1.63
N GLY A 78 -11.66 -9.84 1.03
CA GLY A 78 -11.16 -8.60 0.44
C GLY A 78 -10.08 -8.84 -0.61
N ILE A 79 -9.02 -8.03 -0.56
CA ILE A 79 -7.90 -8.07 -1.51
C ILE A 79 -6.65 -8.77 -0.93
N MET A 80 -6.71 -9.22 0.35
CA MET A 80 -5.56 -9.83 1.05
C MET A 80 -4.97 -11.05 0.31
N PRO A 81 -5.78 -12.01 -0.21
CA PRO A 81 -5.24 -13.16 -0.94
C PRO A 81 -4.42 -12.74 -2.17
N TYR A 82 -4.85 -11.69 -2.86
CA TYR A 82 -4.12 -11.14 -4.00
C TYR A 82 -2.81 -10.48 -3.58
N ILE A 83 -2.79 -9.73 -2.48
CA ILE A 83 -1.54 -9.13 -1.95
C ILE A 83 -0.55 -10.24 -1.62
N SER A 84 -0.99 -11.28 -0.91
CA SER A 84 -0.14 -12.44 -0.57
C SER A 84 0.42 -13.12 -1.82
N ALA A 85 -0.43 -13.35 -2.83
CA ALA A 85 -0.01 -13.92 -4.11
C ALA A 85 1.00 -13.04 -4.85
N SER A 86 0.77 -11.73 -4.88
CA SER A 86 1.68 -10.76 -5.52
C SER A 86 3.05 -10.75 -4.85
N ILE A 87 3.08 -10.80 -3.53
CA ILE A 87 4.31 -10.90 -2.74
C ILE A 87 5.09 -12.17 -3.08
N VAL A 88 4.40 -13.32 -3.10
CA VAL A 88 5.03 -14.60 -3.44
C VAL A 88 5.60 -14.57 -4.86
N VAL A 89 4.87 -14.06 -5.85
CA VAL A 89 5.35 -13.95 -7.24
C VAL A 89 6.55 -13.01 -7.35
N GLN A 90 6.58 -11.90 -6.59
CA GLN A 90 7.74 -11.01 -6.53
C GLN A 90 8.97 -11.72 -5.94
N LEU A 91 8.80 -12.51 -4.88
CA LEU A 91 9.89 -13.30 -4.29
C LEU A 91 10.37 -14.40 -5.25
N LEU A 92 9.47 -15.05 -5.98
CA LEU A 92 9.84 -16.01 -7.02
C LEU A 92 10.67 -15.35 -8.12
N GLY A 93 10.41 -14.06 -8.42
CA GLY A 93 11.20 -13.24 -9.32
C GLY A 93 12.66 -13.05 -8.88
N ILE A 94 12.98 -13.29 -7.61
CA ILE A 94 14.34 -13.21 -7.07
C ILE A 94 15.03 -14.57 -7.10
N VAL A 95 14.30 -15.61 -6.70
CA VAL A 95 14.85 -16.95 -6.48
C VAL A 95 14.99 -17.73 -7.80
N PHE A 96 13.97 -17.63 -8.67
CA PHE A 96 13.91 -18.44 -9.88
C PHE A 96 14.33 -17.68 -11.14
N PRO A 97 15.33 -18.18 -11.90
CA PRO A 97 15.83 -17.53 -13.14
C PRO A 97 14.74 -17.29 -14.19
N TYR A 98 13.72 -18.15 -14.24
CA TYR A 98 12.58 -18.00 -15.15
C TYR A 98 11.81 -16.68 -14.89
N PHE A 99 11.47 -16.42 -13.64
CA PHE A 99 10.76 -15.19 -13.25
C PHE A 99 11.66 -13.95 -13.39
N GLN A 100 12.97 -14.08 -13.18
CA GLN A 100 13.93 -13.00 -13.43
C GLN A 100 13.97 -12.60 -14.91
N LYS A 101 13.91 -13.57 -15.83
CA LYS A 101 13.80 -13.29 -17.26
C LYS A 101 12.52 -12.55 -17.60
N LEU A 102 11.38 -12.99 -17.04
CA LEU A 102 10.09 -12.31 -17.23
C LEU A 102 10.13 -10.85 -16.76
N GLN A 103 10.78 -10.55 -15.64
CA GLN A 103 10.93 -9.16 -15.17
C GLN A 103 11.73 -8.29 -16.16
N LYS A 104 12.70 -8.88 -16.87
CA LYS A 104 13.53 -8.18 -17.88
C LYS A 104 12.84 -8.03 -19.23
N GLU A 105 11.82 -8.84 -19.55
CA GLU A 105 11.06 -8.79 -20.81
C GLU A 105 10.12 -7.54 -20.92
N GLY A 106 10.10 -6.66 -19.93
CA GLY A 106 9.32 -5.45 -19.96
C GLY A 106 7.81 -5.70 -19.81
N GLU A 107 6.98 -5.09 -20.67
CA GLU A 107 5.53 -5.13 -20.53
C GLU A 107 4.93 -6.54 -20.77
N SER A 108 5.48 -7.29 -21.70
CA SER A 108 5.05 -8.67 -21.98
C SER A 108 5.26 -9.58 -20.77
N GLY A 109 6.46 -9.52 -20.18
CA GLY A 109 6.78 -10.29 -18.98
C GLY A 109 5.93 -9.87 -17.77
N ARG A 110 5.66 -8.57 -17.63
CA ARG A 110 4.80 -8.04 -16.59
C ARG A 110 3.36 -8.57 -16.68
N ARG A 111 2.81 -8.67 -17.90
CA ARG A 111 1.48 -9.29 -18.14
C ARG A 111 1.45 -10.75 -17.71
N LYS A 112 2.49 -11.53 -18.04
CA LYS A 112 2.60 -12.94 -17.61
C LYS A 112 2.73 -13.06 -16.10
N MET A 113 3.53 -12.23 -15.45
CA MET A 113 3.63 -12.21 -13.98
C MET A 113 2.29 -11.90 -13.32
N ASN A 114 1.50 -10.95 -13.85
CA ASN A 114 0.16 -10.67 -13.35
C ASN A 114 -0.78 -11.89 -13.52
N GLN A 115 -0.67 -12.66 -14.61
CA GLN A 115 -1.44 -13.89 -14.78
C GLN A 115 -1.08 -14.93 -13.72
N TYR A 116 0.22 -15.15 -13.46
CA TYR A 116 0.66 -16.05 -12.37
C TYR A 116 0.15 -15.60 -11.00
N THR A 117 0.16 -14.30 -10.74
CA THR A 117 -0.40 -13.74 -9.50
C THR A 117 -1.89 -14.08 -9.39
N ARG A 118 -2.67 -13.95 -10.47
CA ARG A 118 -4.11 -14.30 -10.47
C ARG A 118 -4.34 -15.79 -10.19
N TYR A 119 -3.59 -16.68 -10.85
CA TYR A 119 -3.72 -18.14 -10.61
C TYR A 119 -3.35 -18.51 -9.17
N LEU A 120 -2.26 -17.92 -8.65
CA LEU A 120 -1.86 -18.13 -7.27
C LEU A 120 -2.89 -17.58 -6.27
N THR A 121 -3.51 -16.43 -6.59
CA THR A 121 -4.61 -15.88 -5.79
C THR A 121 -5.77 -16.86 -5.67
N VAL A 122 -6.18 -17.49 -6.77
CA VAL A 122 -7.25 -18.52 -6.75
C VAL A 122 -6.82 -19.71 -5.89
N GLY A 123 -5.59 -20.19 -6.02
CA GLY A 123 -5.05 -21.27 -5.18
C GLY A 123 -5.08 -20.93 -3.69
N ILE A 124 -4.66 -19.72 -3.32
CA ILE A 124 -4.71 -19.24 -1.93
C ILE A 124 -6.16 -19.12 -1.42
N LEU A 125 -7.10 -18.65 -2.27
CA LEU A 125 -8.50 -18.52 -1.91
C LEU A 125 -9.17 -19.87 -1.58
N ILE A 126 -8.85 -20.92 -2.33
CA ILE A 126 -9.37 -22.28 -2.08
C ILE A 126 -8.96 -22.78 -0.69
N LEU A 127 -7.81 -22.33 -0.18
CA LEU A 127 -7.34 -22.68 1.16
C LEU A 127 -7.89 -21.73 2.24
N GLN A 128 -7.98 -20.44 1.95
CA GLN A 128 -8.39 -19.42 2.94
C GLN A 128 -9.91 -19.35 3.14
N ALA A 129 -10.72 -19.60 2.11
CA ALA A 129 -12.17 -19.51 2.22
C ALA A 129 -12.75 -20.57 3.19
N PRO A 130 -12.37 -21.85 3.16
CA PRO A 130 -12.79 -22.80 4.18
C PRO A 130 -12.34 -22.41 5.58
N THR A 131 -11.10 -21.94 5.74
CA THR A 131 -10.57 -21.47 7.04
C THR A 131 -11.41 -20.31 7.60
N TYR A 132 -11.81 -19.38 6.75
CA TYR A 132 -12.71 -18.28 7.12
C TYR A 132 -14.08 -18.82 7.59
N LEU A 133 -14.66 -19.79 6.89
CA LEU A 133 -15.94 -20.38 7.27
C LEU A 133 -15.88 -21.13 8.59
N VAL A 134 -14.82 -21.88 8.85
CA VAL A 134 -14.58 -22.54 10.15
C VAL A 134 -14.52 -21.51 11.28
N ASN A 135 -13.79 -20.42 11.05
CA ASN A 135 -13.72 -19.30 12.00
C ASN A 135 -15.10 -18.66 12.23
N LEU A 136 -15.88 -18.48 11.17
CA LEU A 136 -17.22 -17.91 11.23
C LEU A 136 -18.17 -18.81 12.06
N HIS A 137 -18.10 -20.13 11.89
CA HIS A 137 -18.87 -21.08 12.69
C HIS A 137 -18.44 -21.11 14.16
N ALA A 138 -17.17 -20.87 14.46
CA ALA A 138 -16.68 -20.82 15.83
C ALA A 138 -17.11 -19.55 16.58
N GLN A 139 -17.34 -18.45 15.85
CA GLN A 139 -17.64 -17.13 16.44
C GLN A 139 -19.14 -16.79 16.47
N LEU A 140 -19.93 -17.39 15.59
CA LEU A 140 -21.37 -17.14 15.52
C LEU A 140 -22.16 -18.31 16.12
N PRO A 141 -23.29 -18.04 16.78
CA PRO A 141 -24.19 -19.08 17.27
C PRO A 141 -24.80 -19.85 16.08
N ALA A 142 -25.14 -21.11 16.31
CA ALA A 142 -25.74 -21.95 15.26
C ALA A 142 -27.03 -21.35 14.66
N THR A 143 -27.74 -20.53 15.39
CA THR A 143 -28.96 -19.82 14.96
C THR A 143 -28.69 -18.74 13.90
N ALA A 144 -27.44 -18.30 13.75
CA ALA A 144 -27.04 -17.33 12.71
C ALA A 144 -26.97 -17.94 11.32
N PHE A 145 -26.97 -19.28 11.22
CA PHE A 145 -26.90 -20.00 9.95
C PHE A 145 -28.27 -20.51 9.56
N VAL A 146 -28.91 -19.87 8.58
CA VAL A 146 -30.22 -20.31 8.03
C VAL A 146 -30.07 -21.60 7.23
N ILE A 147 -28.91 -21.77 6.57
CA ILE A 147 -28.55 -22.96 5.80
C ILE A 147 -27.30 -23.55 6.45
N SER A 148 -27.35 -24.83 6.82
CA SER A 148 -26.23 -25.54 7.42
C SER A 148 -25.82 -26.74 6.56
N GLY A 149 -24.58 -27.22 6.78
CA GLY A 149 -24.06 -28.42 6.14
C GLY A 149 -23.12 -28.21 4.98
N THR A 150 -22.73 -29.26 4.30
CA THR A 150 -21.72 -29.30 3.25
C THR A 150 -22.09 -28.41 2.05
N PHE A 151 -23.38 -28.28 1.75
CA PHE A 151 -23.86 -27.41 0.67
C PHE A 151 -23.55 -25.93 0.95
N PHE A 152 -23.79 -25.46 2.19
CA PHE A 152 -23.44 -24.09 2.60
C PHE A 152 -21.94 -23.86 2.46
N THR A 153 -21.10 -24.80 2.92
CA THR A 153 -19.65 -24.66 2.86
C THR A 153 -19.15 -24.54 1.42
N ILE A 154 -19.60 -25.42 0.52
CA ILE A 154 -19.18 -25.40 -0.89
C ILE A 154 -19.66 -24.13 -1.59
N SER A 155 -20.93 -23.77 -1.43
CA SER A 155 -21.48 -22.56 -2.05
C SER A 155 -20.81 -21.30 -1.55
N SER A 156 -20.55 -21.19 -0.25
CA SER A 156 -19.85 -20.04 0.36
C SER A 156 -18.40 -19.93 -0.10
N VAL A 157 -17.67 -21.05 -0.25
CA VAL A 157 -16.31 -21.03 -0.81
C VAL A 157 -16.30 -20.49 -2.24
N ILE A 158 -17.25 -20.94 -3.07
CA ILE A 158 -17.37 -20.44 -4.46
C ILE A 158 -17.71 -18.95 -4.47
N ILE A 159 -18.65 -18.51 -3.64
CA ILE A 159 -19.08 -17.10 -3.58
C ILE A 159 -17.95 -16.21 -3.08
N LEU A 160 -17.23 -16.59 -2.02
CA LEU A 160 -16.08 -15.84 -1.49
C LEU A 160 -14.94 -15.73 -2.51
N THR A 161 -14.68 -16.85 -3.22
CA THR A 161 -13.67 -16.86 -4.29
C THR A 161 -14.06 -15.94 -5.43
N ALA A 162 -15.30 -16.03 -5.90
CA ALA A 162 -15.82 -15.16 -6.94
C ALA A 162 -15.82 -13.68 -6.51
N GLY A 163 -16.22 -13.40 -5.26
CA GLY A 163 -16.20 -12.05 -4.67
C GLY A 163 -14.81 -11.43 -4.65
N THR A 164 -13.81 -12.18 -4.21
CA THR A 164 -12.41 -11.69 -4.18
C THR A 164 -11.85 -11.48 -5.59
N ILE A 165 -12.13 -12.38 -6.54
CA ILE A 165 -11.72 -12.21 -7.94
C ILE A 165 -12.40 -10.96 -8.54
N PHE A 166 -13.66 -10.71 -8.21
CA PHE A 166 -14.37 -9.52 -8.64
C PHE A 166 -13.73 -8.23 -8.07
N VAL A 167 -13.40 -8.21 -6.78
CA VAL A 167 -12.70 -7.06 -6.16
C VAL A 167 -11.34 -6.83 -6.81
N MET A 168 -10.58 -7.89 -7.09
CA MET A 168 -9.32 -7.80 -7.82
C MET A 168 -9.53 -7.19 -9.22
N TRP A 169 -10.54 -7.67 -9.96
CA TRP A 169 -10.88 -7.13 -11.28
C TRP A 169 -11.27 -5.65 -11.22
N LEU A 170 -12.04 -5.23 -10.20
CA LEU A 170 -12.35 -3.82 -9.97
C LEU A 170 -11.07 -2.99 -9.77
N GLY A 171 -10.12 -3.47 -8.97
CA GLY A 171 -8.82 -2.83 -8.76
C GLY A 171 -8.02 -2.67 -10.06
N GLU A 172 -7.95 -3.72 -10.88
CA GLU A 172 -7.30 -3.66 -12.19
C GLU A 172 -7.99 -2.66 -13.13
N LYS A 173 -9.32 -2.61 -13.15
CA LYS A 173 -10.06 -1.64 -13.95
C LYS A 173 -9.82 -0.19 -13.55
N ILE A 174 -9.66 0.08 -12.26
CA ILE A 174 -9.25 1.41 -11.80
C ILE A 174 -7.84 1.72 -12.30
N THR A 175 -6.90 0.78 -12.22
CA THR A 175 -5.51 0.98 -12.67
C THR A 175 -5.45 1.24 -14.18
N ASP A 176 -6.25 0.53 -14.98
CA ASP A 176 -6.24 0.65 -16.45
C ASP A 176 -6.91 1.93 -16.96
N LYS A 177 -8.07 2.28 -16.41
CA LYS A 177 -8.94 3.35 -16.94
C LYS A 177 -9.16 4.52 -15.97
N GLY A 178 -8.82 4.36 -14.71
CA GLY A 178 -8.98 5.36 -13.66
C GLY A 178 -7.73 6.16 -13.40
N ILE A 179 -7.56 6.57 -12.14
CA ILE A 179 -6.40 7.29 -11.61
C ILE A 179 -5.81 6.48 -10.45
N GLY A 180 -4.50 6.41 -10.38
CA GLY A 180 -3.79 5.74 -9.31
C GLY A 180 -3.68 4.22 -9.48
N ASN A 181 -3.10 3.57 -8.47
CA ASN A 181 -3.10 2.13 -8.37
C ASN A 181 -4.43 1.67 -7.75
N GLY A 182 -5.30 1.04 -8.53
CA GLY A 182 -6.65 0.69 -8.12
C GLY A 182 -6.71 -0.24 -6.93
N ILE A 183 -5.79 -1.20 -6.81
CA ILE A 183 -5.71 -2.13 -5.67
C ILE A 183 -5.41 -1.36 -4.39
N SER A 184 -4.42 -0.49 -4.43
CA SER A 184 -4.04 0.36 -3.30
C SER A 184 -5.17 1.33 -2.91
N LEU A 185 -5.89 1.88 -3.91
CA LEU A 185 -7.06 2.73 -3.67
C LEU A 185 -8.20 2.00 -2.98
N ILE A 186 -8.50 0.76 -3.36
CA ILE A 186 -9.53 -0.07 -2.71
C ILE A 186 -9.17 -0.31 -1.24
N ILE A 187 -7.90 -0.62 -0.94
CA ILE A 187 -7.43 -0.79 0.43
C ILE A 187 -7.57 0.52 1.21
N MET A 188 -7.09 1.62 0.64
CA MET A 188 -7.16 2.94 1.26
C MET A 188 -8.60 3.34 1.60
N ILE A 189 -9.54 3.16 0.68
CA ILE A 189 -10.96 3.44 0.91
C ILE A 189 -11.55 2.52 1.98
N GLY A 190 -11.11 1.25 2.05
CA GLY A 190 -11.47 0.34 3.12
C GLY A 190 -11.07 0.90 4.50
N ILE A 191 -9.85 1.41 4.60
CA ILE A 191 -9.29 2.02 5.82
C ILE A 191 -10.04 3.31 6.18
N ILE A 192 -10.15 4.26 5.24
CA ILE A 192 -10.79 5.56 5.48
C ILE A 192 -12.24 5.41 5.93
N ALA A 193 -12.96 4.45 5.38
CA ALA A 193 -14.37 4.26 5.68
C ALA A 193 -14.65 3.80 7.12
N ARG A 194 -13.65 3.30 7.84
CA ARG A 194 -13.75 2.96 9.25
C ARG A 194 -13.34 4.10 10.18
N LEU A 195 -12.58 5.06 9.67
CA LEU A 195 -12.07 6.17 10.45
C LEU A 195 -13.20 6.95 11.18
N PRO A 196 -14.33 7.35 10.54
CA PRO A 196 -15.39 8.09 11.23
C PRO A 196 -16.01 7.29 12.36
N GLN A 197 -16.27 5.99 12.17
CA GLN A 197 -16.87 5.14 13.19
C GLN A 197 -15.95 4.96 14.40
N ASN A 198 -14.65 4.69 14.14
CA ASN A 198 -13.67 4.51 15.20
C ASN A 198 -13.37 5.82 15.93
N PHE A 199 -13.44 6.96 15.24
CA PHE A 199 -13.32 8.27 15.86
C PHE A 199 -14.49 8.58 16.81
N VAL A 200 -15.72 8.34 16.36
CA VAL A 200 -16.91 8.52 17.22
C VAL A 200 -16.83 7.60 18.44
N PHE A 201 -16.38 6.36 18.26
CA PHE A 201 -16.17 5.42 19.38
C PHE A 201 -15.14 5.97 20.38
N GLU A 202 -13.99 6.48 19.89
CA GLU A 202 -12.94 7.07 20.74
C GLU A 202 -13.45 8.26 21.52
N VAL A 203 -14.17 9.18 20.85
CA VAL A 203 -14.82 10.32 21.53
C VAL A 203 -15.75 9.84 22.66
N GLY A 204 -16.56 8.81 22.41
CA GLY A 204 -17.44 8.22 23.42
C GLY A 204 -16.69 7.65 24.63
N VAL A 205 -15.59 6.91 24.38
CA VAL A 205 -14.74 6.36 25.45
C VAL A 205 -14.08 7.48 26.27
N ARG A 206 -13.60 8.54 25.63
CA ARG A 206 -12.95 9.67 26.30
C ARG A 206 -13.92 10.52 27.11
N MET A 207 -15.11 10.76 26.61
CA MET A 207 -16.12 11.55 27.34
C MET A 207 -16.66 10.81 28.55
N ASN A 208 -16.66 9.47 28.54
CA ASN A 208 -17.20 8.65 29.65
C ASN A 208 -16.18 8.33 30.76
N GLY A 209 -14.96 8.89 30.75
CA GLY A 209 -14.07 8.78 31.91
C GLY A 209 -12.57 8.60 31.67
N ALA A 210 -12.11 8.31 30.48
CA ALA A 210 -10.69 8.04 30.24
C ALA A 210 -9.93 9.27 29.72
N GLY A 211 -9.74 10.31 30.56
CA GLY A 211 -8.91 11.48 30.26
C GLY A 211 -9.62 12.70 29.69
N GLY A 212 -10.94 12.64 29.49
CA GLY A 212 -11.77 13.78 29.09
C GLY A 212 -11.40 14.42 27.74
N LEU A 213 -11.87 15.62 27.52
CA LEU A 213 -11.65 16.39 26.29
C LEU A 213 -10.17 16.73 26.06
N ILE A 214 -9.39 16.91 27.12
CA ILE A 214 -7.95 17.22 27.04
C ILE A 214 -7.20 16.02 26.45
N GLY A 215 -7.49 14.79 26.89
CA GLY A 215 -6.90 13.58 26.36
C GLY A 215 -7.17 13.43 24.86
N LEU A 216 -8.40 13.71 24.41
CA LEU A 216 -8.77 13.64 22.99
C LEU A 216 -8.01 14.67 22.15
N ILE A 217 -7.81 15.90 22.65
CA ILE A 217 -7.03 16.93 21.94
C ILE A 217 -5.58 16.48 21.78
N VAL A 218 -4.98 15.95 22.85
CA VAL A 218 -3.59 15.45 22.81
C VAL A 218 -3.46 14.31 21.79
N GLU A 219 -4.42 13.40 21.72
CA GLU A 219 -4.45 12.32 20.74
C GLU A 219 -4.50 12.85 19.30
N ILE A 220 -5.41 13.77 19.02
CA ILE A 220 -5.53 14.34 17.67
C ILE A 220 -4.23 15.07 17.27
N VAL A 221 -3.63 15.85 18.16
CA VAL A 221 -2.36 16.52 17.90
C VAL A 221 -1.24 15.51 17.64
N PHE A 222 -1.16 14.44 18.44
CA PHE A 222 -0.18 13.39 18.25
C PHE A 222 -0.38 12.65 16.93
N LEU A 223 -1.62 12.29 16.57
CA LEU A 223 -1.95 11.71 15.27
C LEU A 223 -1.49 12.61 14.11
N PHE A 224 -1.74 13.91 14.21
CA PHE A 224 -1.31 14.87 13.19
C PHE A 224 0.22 14.93 13.04
N VAL A 225 0.97 14.92 14.15
CA VAL A 225 2.43 14.88 14.13
C VAL A 225 2.95 13.60 13.46
N VAL A 226 2.33 12.46 13.76
CA VAL A 226 2.69 11.16 13.15
C VAL A 226 2.41 11.15 11.66
N ILE A 227 1.27 11.70 11.22
CA ILE A 227 0.95 11.84 9.78
C ILE A 227 2.00 12.71 9.08
N LEU A 228 2.36 13.86 9.66
CA LEU A 228 3.40 14.74 9.09
C LEU A 228 4.75 14.03 8.97
N GLY A 229 5.17 13.30 10.02
CA GLY A 229 6.39 12.51 10.00
C GLY A 229 6.37 11.43 8.90
N THR A 230 5.23 10.76 8.73
CA THR A 230 5.06 9.73 7.69
C THR A 230 5.10 10.35 6.28
N ILE A 231 4.49 11.51 6.08
CA ILE A 231 4.57 12.24 4.79
C ILE A 231 6.03 12.60 4.47
N LEU A 232 6.78 13.11 5.45
CA LEU A 232 8.20 13.44 5.27
C LEU A 232 9.03 12.20 4.89
N LEU A 233 8.74 11.04 5.50
CA LEU A 233 9.41 9.79 5.15
C LEU A 233 9.12 9.36 3.72
N VAL A 234 7.83 9.36 3.32
CA VAL A 234 7.41 8.88 2.00
C VAL A 234 7.90 9.81 0.88
N GLN A 235 7.91 11.13 1.12
CA GLN A 235 8.42 12.13 0.17
C GLN A 235 9.94 12.30 0.21
N GLY A 236 10.60 11.80 1.25
CA GLY A 236 12.05 11.93 1.44
C GLY A 236 12.83 11.36 0.25
N THR A 237 13.60 12.20 -0.44
CA THR A 237 14.44 11.78 -1.58
C THR A 237 15.83 12.38 -1.49
N ARG A 238 16.86 11.56 -1.73
CA ARG A 238 18.23 12.01 -1.96
C ARG A 238 18.45 12.26 -3.44
N ARG A 239 18.76 13.48 -3.83
CA ARG A 239 19.04 13.85 -5.22
C ARG A 239 20.52 13.64 -5.53
N VAL A 240 20.82 12.72 -6.44
CA VAL A 240 22.18 12.47 -6.94
C VAL A 240 22.38 13.23 -8.24
N PRO A 241 23.36 14.16 -8.33
CA PRO A 241 23.60 14.91 -9.56
C PRO A 241 24.19 14.02 -10.64
N VAL A 242 23.61 14.08 -11.83
CA VAL A 242 24.08 13.39 -13.03
C VAL A 242 24.28 14.42 -14.13
N GLN A 243 25.39 14.34 -14.83
CA GLN A 243 25.70 15.19 -15.94
C GLN A 243 25.75 14.36 -17.22
N TYR A 244 25.04 14.80 -18.25
CA TYR A 244 25.07 14.20 -19.56
C TYR A 244 26.10 14.88 -20.45
N ALA A 245 26.79 14.10 -21.30
CA ALA A 245 27.75 14.63 -22.23
C ALA A 245 27.07 15.61 -23.21
N ARG A 246 27.74 16.72 -23.51
CA ARG A 246 27.27 17.67 -24.53
C ARG A 246 27.48 17.05 -25.90
N ARG A 247 26.44 17.01 -26.72
CA ARG A 247 26.54 16.66 -28.15
C ARG A 247 26.35 17.94 -28.96
N ILE A 248 27.28 18.19 -29.85
CA ILE A 248 27.20 19.27 -30.84
C ILE A 248 26.74 18.60 -32.14
N VAL A 249 25.59 19.01 -32.66
CA VAL A 249 25.08 18.58 -33.96
C VAL A 249 24.90 19.83 -34.80
N GLY A 250 25.83 20.06 -35.73
CA GLY A 250 25.93 21.31 -36.48
C GLY A 250 26.23 22.50 -35.55
N ASN A 251 25.49 23.60 -35.71
CA ASN A 251 25.66 24.81 -34.89
C ASN A 251 24.82 24.79 -33.57
N LYS A 252 24.20 23.67 -33.24
CA LYS A 252 23.34 23.55 -32.02
C LYS A 252 23.99 22.66 -30.99
N GLN A 253 24.10 23.12 -29.76
CA GLN A 253 24.52 22.34 -28.62
C GLN A 253 23.29 21.65 -28.00
N TYR A 254 23.33 20.31 -27.90
CA TYR A 254 22.35 19.48 -27.20
C TYR A 254 23.00 18.85 -25.98
N GLY A 255 22.31 18.85 -24.83
CA GLY A 255 22.80 18.24 -23.59
C GLY A 255 23.60 19.19 -22.69
N GLY A 256 24.29 18.67 -21.70
CA GLY A 256 25.09 19.44 -20.74
C GLY A 256 24.29 19.99 -19.54
N VAL A 257 22.99 19.70 -19.45
CA VAL A 257 22.14 20.09 -18.32
C VAL A 257 22.38 19.11 -17.16
N ARG A 258 22.62 19.61 -15.97
CA ARG A 258 22.65 18.79 -14.75
C ARG A 258 21.24 18.28 -14.47
N GLN A 259 21.10 16.97 -14.39
CA GLN A 259 19.89 16.31 -13.96
C GLN A 259 20.15 15.65 -12.61
N TYR A 260 19.08 15.32 -11.88
CA TYR A 260 19.16 14.67 -10.59
C TYR A 260 18.39 13.37 -10.62
N ILE A 261 19.02 12.27 -10.15
CA ILE A 261 18.32 11.02 -9.89
C ILE A 261 17.77 11.08 -8.47
N PRO A 262 16.44 11.05 -8.28
CA PRO A 262 15.84 11.03 -6.96
C PRO A 262 15.88 9.59 -6.40
N LEU A 263 16.68 9.35 -5.37
CA LEU A 263 16.68 8.10 -4.60
C LEU A 263 15.75 8.27 -3.41
N LYS A 264 14.67 7.51 -3.37
CA LYS A 264 13.68 7.55 -2.27
C LYS A 264 14.30 6.98 -1.00
N VAL A 265 14.07 7.61 0.15
CA VAL A 265 14.48 7.13 1.48
C VAL A 265 13.73 5.85 1.81
N ASN A 266 12.44 5.82 1.53
CA ASN A 266 11.61 4.62 1.64
C ASN A 266 11.36 4.03 0.24
N ALA A 267 12.38 3.40 -0.33
CA ALA A 267 12.27 2.71 -1.62
C ALA A 267 11.50 1.38 -1.52
N ALA A 268 11.54 0.75 -0.36
CA ALA A 268 10.85 -0.51 -0.08
C ALA A 268 9.32 -0.33 0.12
N GLY A 269 8.85 0.91 0.34
CA GLY A 269 7.43 1.19 0.56
C GLY A 269 6.89 0.54 1.84
N VAL A 270 5.74 -0.09 1.73
CA VAL A 270 5.02 -0.74 2.85
C VAL A 270 5.38 -2.22 2.99
N MET A 271 6.03 -2.81 1.97
CA MET A 271 6.30 -4.25 1.89
C MET A 271 7.04 -4.83 3.10
N PRO A 272 8.10 -4.22 3.64
CA PRO A 272 8.81 -4.76 4.80
C PRO A 272 7.91 -4.98 6.03
N ILE A 273 6.95 -4.08 6.26
CA ILE A 273 6.03 -4.19 7.39
C ILE A 273 5.05 -5.34 7.18
N ILE A 274 4.53 -5.49 5.94
CA ILE A 274 3.62 -6.60 5.60
C ILE A 274 4.31 -7.95 5.80
N PHE A 275 5.58 -8.07 5.37
CA PHE A 275 6.37 -9.28 5.58
C PHE A 275 6.62 -9.58 7.07
N ALA A 276 7.02 -8.56 7.83
CA ALA A 276 7.23 -8.71 9.27
C ALA A 276 5.95 -9.16 9.98
N GLN A 277 4.80 -8.55 9.65
CA GLN A 277 3.49 -8.94 10.20
C GLN A 277 3.10 -10.37 9.80
N ALA A 278 3.32 -10.77 8.55
CA ALA A 278 3.03 -12.12 8.10
C ALA A 278 3.84 -13.18 8.87
N ILE A 279 5.11 -12.93 9.12
CA ILE A 279 5.95 -13.83 9.92
C ILE A 279 5.52 -13.83 11.39
N MET A 280 5.19 -12.67 11.94
CA MET A 280 4.74 -12.55 13.33
C MET A 280 3.35 -13.20 13.58
N MET A 281 2.58 -13.50 12.53
CA MET A 281 1.36 -14.30 12.69
C MET A 281 1.66 -15.74 13.14
N LEU A 282 2.79 -16.34 12.73
CA LEU A 282 3.14 -17.71 13.07
C LEU A 282 3.29 -17.94 14.58
N PRO A 283 4.10 -17.18 15.33
CA PRO A 283 4.19 -17.30 16.78
C PRO A 283 2.85 -17.12 17.50
N VAL A 284 2.02 -16.18 17.02
CA VAL A 284 0.70 -15.91 17.62
C VAL A 284 -0.26 -17.09 17.43
N ILE A 285 -0.26 -17.71 16.24
CA ILE A 285 -1.07 -18.90 15.96
C ILE A 285 -0.60 -20.07 16.84
N ILE A 286 0.70 -20.32 16.92
CA ILE A 286 1.28 -21.38 17.75
C ILE A 286 0.95 -21.16 19.23
N ALA A 287 1.06 -19.93 19.72
CA ALA A 287 0.69 -19.57 21.09
C ALA A 287 -0.79 -19.80 21.39
N GLY A 288 -1.67 -19.60 20.41
CA GLY A 288 -3.12 -19.87 20.54
C GLY A 288 -3.47 -21.34 20.68
N TYR A 289 -2.67 -22.25 20.11
CA TYR A 289 -2.85 -23.71 20.25
C TYR A 289 -2.21 -24.29 21.51
N ALA A 290 -1.24 -23.62 22.10
CA ALA A 290 -0.52 -24.07 23.29
C ALA A 290 -1.27 -23.68 24.58
N GLN A 291 -2.23 -24.48 25.01
CA GLN A 291 -3.03 -24.26 26.23
C GLN A 291 -2.19 -24.16 27.53
N ASN A 292 -0.95 -24.67 27.55
CA ASN A 292 0.00 -24.57 28.64
C ASN A 292 1.34 -23.95 28.18
N GLY A 293 1.28 -22.89 27.37
CA GLY A 293 2.46 -22.28 26.79
C GLY A 293 3.45 -21.77 27.84
N SER A 294 4.75 -21.99 27.57
CA SER A 294 5.83 -21.36 28.33
C SER A 294 5.62 -19.84 28.36
N GLY A 295 6.10 -19.14 29.41
CA GLY A 295 5.97 -17.70 29.56
C GLY A 295 6.43 -16.89 28.33
N PHE A 296 7.34 -17.46 27.52
CA PHE A 296 7.78 -16.94 26.24
C PHE A 296 6.63 -16.89 25.20
N MET A 297 5.84 -17.96 25.03
CA MET A 297 4.71 -17.99 24.10
C MET A 297 3.62 -16.99 24.49
N VAL A 298 3.34 -16.85 25.79
CA VAL A 298 2.37 -15.87 26.30
C VAL A 298 2.83 -14.44 26.02
N ALA A 299 4.12 -14.15 26.12
CA ALA A 299 4.68 -12.84 25.81
C ALA A 299 4.50 -12.44 24.33
N PHE A 300 4.48 -13.39 23.40
CA PHE A 300 4.22 -13.16 21.96
C PHE A 300 2.74 -13.15 21.57
N SER A 301 1.86 -13.67 22.42
CA SER A 301 0.41 -13.65 22.18
C SER A 301 -0.17 -12.23 22.22
N ASN A 302 0.44 -11.32 22.99
CA ASN A 302 -0.01 -9.95 23.09
C ASN A 302 0.64 -9.07 22.00
N MET A 303 -0.13 -8.71 20.97
CA MET A 303 0.32 -7.86 19.86
C MET A 303 0.79 -6.45 20.30
N TYR A 304 0.34 -5.97 21.44
CA TYR A 304 0.74 -4.67 22.01
C TYR A 304 1.87 -4.82 23.04
N GLY A 305 2.35 -6.03 23.28
CA GLY A 305 3.42 -6.33 24.23
C GLY A 305 4.80 -5.88 23.74
N PHE A 306 5.71 -5.64 24.68
CA PHE A 306 7.08 -5.19 24.39
C PHE A 306 7.84 -6.17 23.47
N TRP A 307 7.81 -7.48 23.80
CA TRP A 307 8.55 -8.51 23.05
C TRP A 307 8.07 -8.67 21.61
N TYR A 308 6.74 -8.64 21.40
CA TYR A 308 6.16 -8.68 20.07
C TYR A 308 6.65 -7.50 19.23
N ASN A 309 6.59 -6.29 19.78
CA ASN A 309 6.98 -5.07 19.06
C ASN A 309 8.48 -5.00 18.81
N LEU A 310 9.31 -5.46 19.73
CA LEU A 310 10.77 -5.51 19.58
C LEU A 310 11.16 -6.41 18.39
N VAL A 311 10.62 -7.64 18.35
CA VAL A 311 10.93 -8.58 17.26
C VAL A 311 10.37 -8.07 15.95
N THR A 312 9.16 -7.50 15.95
CA THR A 312 8.58 -6.87 14.76
C THR A 312 9.47 -5.75 14.22
N ALA A 313 10.01 -4.89 15.09
CA ALA A 313 10.94 -3.82 14.69
C ALA A 313 12.21 -4.37 14.03
N ILE A 314 12.82 -5.38 14.63
CA ILE A 314 14.03 -6.03 14.09
C ILE A 314 13.73 -6.64 12.71
N LEU A 315 12.60 -7.34 12.57
CA LEU A 315 12.17 -7.91 11.30
C LEU A 315 11.93 -6.83 10.24
N ILE A 316 11.29 -5.72 10.59
CA ILE A 316 11.05 -4.61 9.67
C ILE A 316 12.39 -4.03 9.16
N ILE A 317 13.35 -3.79 10.05
CA ILE A 317 14.67 -3.29 9.66
C ILE A 317 15.33 -4.27 8.70
N LEU A 318 15.35 -5.56 9.04
CA LEU A 318 15.96 -6.62 8.21
C LEU A 318 15.28 -6.68 6.83
N PHE A 319 13.97 -6.73 6.79
CA PHE A 319 13.23 -6.77 5.52
C PHE A 319 13.33 -5.48 4.72
N THR A 320 13.51 -4.34 5.35
CA THR A 320 13.73 -3.07 4.64
C THR A 320 15.04 -3.10 3.86
N TYR A 321 16.12 -3.58 4.47
CA TYR A 321 17.39 -3.77 3.79
C TYR A 321 17.29 -4.79 2.67
N PHE A 322 16.70 -5.95 2.97
CA PHE A 322 16.52 -7.02 2.01
C PHE A 322 15.71 -6.55 0.80
N TYR A 323 14.56 -5.92 1.02
CA TYR A 323 13.68 -5.47 -0.07
C TYR A 323 14.27 -4.30 -0.86
N THR A 324 14.97 -3.38 -0.21
CA THR A 324 15.65 -2.28 -0.89
C THR A 324 16.75 -2.80 -1.82
N ALA A 325 17.55 -3.76 -1.38
CA ALA A 325 18.60 -4.38 -2.19
C ALA A 325 18.05 -5.09 -3.44
N ILE A 326 16.81 -5.59 -3.37
CA ILE A 326 16.15 -6.26 -4.49
C ILE A 326 15.52 -5.26 -5.46
N THR A 327 14.83 -4.25 -4.91
CA THR A 327 14.04 -3.30 -5.71
C THR A 327 14.94 -2.35 -6.48
N ILE A 328 16.07 -1.96 -5.90
CA ILE A 328 17.02 -1.05 -6.53
C ILE A 328 18.28 -1.82 -6.85
N ASN A 329 18.58 -1.93 -8.15
CA ASN A 329 19.79 -2.56 -8.65
C ASN A 329 20.82 -1.48 -9.07
N PRO A 330 21.84 -1.19 -8.22
CA PRO A 330 22.84 -0.16 -8.56
C PRO A 330 23.63 -0.46 -9.83
N VAL A 331 23.82 -1.75 -10.15
CA VAL A 331 24.54 -2.18 -11.36
C VAL A 331 23.76 -1.76 -12.60
N GLN A 332 22.47 -2.10 -12.66
CA GLN A 332 21.62 -1.74 -13.78
C GLN A 332 21.49 -0.22 -13.94
N MET A 333 21.33 0.52 -12.83
CA MET A 333 21.30 1.97 -12.86
C MET A 333 22.58 2.59 -13.44
N ALA A 334 23.74 2.09 -13.03
CA ALA A 334 25.04 2.57 -13.53
C ALA A 334 25.25 2.24 -15.01
N GLU A 335 24.79 1.05 -15.47
CA GLU A 335 24.82 0.68 -16.89
C GLU A 335 23.89 1.54 -17.73
N ASP A 336 22.67 1.79 -17.30
CA ASP A 336 21.71 2.64 -18.01
C ASP A 336 22.20 4.09 -18.10
N MET A 337 22.81 4.60 -17.03
CA MET A 337 23.48 5.90 -17.06
C MET A 337 24.60 5.92 -18.10
N LYS A 338 25.47 4.89 -18.13
CA LYS A 338 26.57 4.79 -19.08
C LYS A 338 26.06 4.71 -20.52
N LYS A 339 25.02 3.90 -20.80
CA LYS A 339 24.39 3.79 -22.12
C LYS A 339 23.85 5.11 -22.63
N ASN A 340 23.27 5.91 -21.71
CA ASN A 340 22.71 7.21 -22.04
C ASN A 340 23.75 8.36 -22.04
N GLY A 341 25.05 8.05 -21.85
CA GLY A 341 26.13 9.04 -21.82
C GLY A 341 26.11 9.94 -20.57
N GLY A 342 25.45 9.48 -19.50
CA GLY A 342 25.41 10.14 -18.20
C GLY A 342 26.57 9.72 -17.30
N PHE A 343 27.09 10.64 -16.49
CA PHE A 343 28.09 10.35 -15.47
C PHE A 343 27.86 11.21 -14.22
N ILE A 344 28.34 10.72 -13.10
CA ILE A 344 28.31 11.48 -11.83
C ILE A 344 29.60 12.32 -11.77
N PRO A 345 29.51 13.64 -11.57
CA PRO A 345 30.72 14.49 -11.47
C PRO A 345 31.65 14.00 -10.36
N GLY A 346 32.93 13.82 -10.72
CA GLY A 346 33.97 13.33 -9.78
C GLY A 346 34.08 11.80 -9.67
N ILE A 347 33.23 11.02 -10.33
CA ILE A 347 33.24 9.55 -10.24
C ILE A 347 33.41 8.94 -11.63
N LYS A 348 34.34 7.98 -11.77
CA LYS A 348 34.56 7.27 -13.04
C LYS A 348 33.35 6.41 -13.38
N PRO A 349 32.81 6.49 -14.64
CA PRO A 349 31.73 5.64 -15.09
C PRO A 349 32.05 4.14 -14.97
N GLY A 350 31.06 3.34 -14.62
CA GLY A 350 31.20 1.88 -14.44
C GLY A 350 31.24 1.45 -12.97
N ARG A 351 32.18 0.57 -12.59
CA ARG A 351 32.24 -0.04 -11.25
C ARG A 351 32.26 0.97 -10.09
N LYS A 352 32.99 2.07 -10.23
CA LYS A 352 33.04 3.16 -9.25
C LYS A 352 31.69 3.84 -9.03
N THR A 353 30.89 3.96 -10.09
CA THR A 353 29.52 4.50 -10.01
C THR A 353 28.60 3.53 -9.27
N VAL A 354 28.76 2.21 -9.48
CA VAL A 354 27.99 1.18 -8.74
C VAL A 354 28.31 1.27 -7.25
N GLU A 355 29.59 1.25 -6.88
CA GLU A 355 30.05 1.34 -5.48
C GLU A 355 29.52 2.60 -4.78
N PHE A 356 29.52 3.73 -5.48
CA PHE A 356 28.99 4.98 -4.98
C PHE A 356 27.48 4.96 -4.75
N LEU A 357 26.70 4.47 -5.72
CA LEU A 357 25.25 4.34 -5.60
C LEU A 357 24.87 3.37 -4.48
N ASP A 358 25.55 2.23 -4.37
CA ASP A 358 25.34 1.25 -3.30
C ASP A 358 25.63 1.84 -1.92
N SER A 359 26.74 2.57 -1.78
CA SER A 359 27.06 3.29 -0.52
C SER A 359 26.01 4.32 -0.13
N ILE A 360 25.48 5.08 -1.09
CA ILE A 360 24.39 6.04 -0.83
C ILE A 360 23.14 5.29 -0.40
N MET A 361 22.75 4.24 -1.14
CA MET A 361 21.54 3.47 -0.85
C MET A 361 21.61 2.86 0.55
N SER A 362 22.72 2.23 0.92
CA SER A 362 22.92 1.65 2.25
C SER A 362 22.76 2.69 3.36
N ARG A 363 23.36 3.89 3.18
CA ARG A 363 23.28 4.99 4.15
C ARG A 363 21.87 5.60 4.27
N ILE A 364 21.10 5.65 3.18
CA ILE A 364 19.73 6.20 3.19
C ILE A 364 18.75 5.18 3.76
N THR A 365 18.95 3.89 3.48
CA THR A 365 18.08 2.81 3.96
C THR A 365 18.09 2.69 5.48
N LEU A 366 19.23 2.97 6.14
CA LEU A 366 19.34 2.88 7.60
C LEU A 366 18.34 3.79 8.33
N PRO A 367 18.35 5.12 8.17
CA PRO A 367 17.37 5.99 8.83
C PRO A 367 15.94 5.69 8.37
N GLY A 368 15.74 5.30 7.08
CA GLY A 368 14.45 4.89 6.56
C GLY A 368 13.89 3.67 7.27
N SER A 369 14.70 2.63 7.50
CA SER A 369 14.28 1.40 8.19
C SER A 369 13.95 1.63 9.66
N PHE A 370 14.73 2.45 10.36
CA PHE A 370 14.43 2.83 11.75
C PHE A 370 13.12 3.59 11.85
N PHE A 371 12.89 4.55 10.96
CA PHE A 371 11.65 5.31 10.96
C PHE A 371 10.43 4.43 10.63
N LEU A 372 10.56 3.49 9.68
CA LEU A 372 9.54 2.51 9.39
C LEU A 372 9.22 1.63 10.62
N ALA A 373 10.25 1.18 11.34
CA ALA A 373 10.07 0.41 12.57
C ALA A 373 9.35 1.22 13.65
N ILE A 374 9.71 2.49 13.84
CA ILE A 374 9.02 3.39 14.77
C ILE A 374 7.55 3.53 14.39
N VAL A 375 7.24 3.87 13.13
CA VAL A 375 5.85 4.01 12.65
C VAL A 375 5.06 2.72 12.84
N ALA A 376 5.69 1.55 12.68
CA ALA A 376 5.03 0.27 12.87
C ALA A 376 4.67 -0.03 14.33
N ILE A 377 5.45 0.48 15.29
CA ILE A 377 5.25 0.27 16.73
C ILE A 377 4.28 1.31 17.34
N LEU A 378 4.11 2.48 16.71
CA LEU A 378 3.27 3.56 17.23
C LEU A 378 1.86 3.13 17.66
N PRO A 379 1.14 2.23 16.95
CA PRO A 379 -0.15 1.73 17.43
C PRO A 379 -0.08 1.08 18.82
N SER A 380 0.99 0.33 19.10
CA SER A 380 1.19 -0.30 20.41
C SER A 380 1.46 0.71 21.50
N VAL A 381 2.24 1.75 21.20
CA VAL A 381 2.49 2.88 22.12
C VAL A 381 1.20 3.64 22.38
N ALA A 382 0.37 3.87 21.37
CA ALA A 382 -0.92 4.55 21.51
C ALA A 382 -1.89 3.76 22.41
N VAL A 383 -1.96 2.43 22.26
CA VAL A 383 -2.78 1.57 23.13
C VAL A 383 -2.30 1.63 24.59
N GLN A 384 -0.98 1.60 24.81
CA GLN A 384 -0.42 1.76 26.16
C GLN A 384 -0.70 3.15 26.76
N ALA A 385 -0.82 4.19 25.92
CA ALA A 385 -1.23 5.54 26.31
C ALA A 385 -2.77 5.70 26.40
N THR A 386 -3.51 4.59 26.58
CA THR A 386 -4.96 4.54 26.80
C THR A 386 -5.85 4.88 25.61
N VAL A 387 -5.32 4.90 24.39
CA VAL A 387 -6.10 4.99 23.15
C VAL A 387 -6.80 3.66 22.88
N SER A 388 -8.04 3.68 22.40
CA SER A 388 -8.73 2.43 22.05
C SER A 388 -7.98 1.66 20.96
N PRO A 389 -7.92 0.31 21.02
CA PRO A 389 -7.21 -0.50 20.03
C PRO A 389 -7.69 -0.28 18.60
N GLN A 390 -8.96 0.04 18.42
CA GLN A 390 -9.57 0.30 17.11
C GLN A 390 -9.09 1.62 16.49
N PHE A 391 -8.94 2.66 17.30
CA PHE A 391 -8.46 3.96 16.86
C PHE A 391 -6.93 3.99 16.77
N ALA A 392 -6.23 3.29 17.66
CA ALA A 392 -4.78 3.19 17.67
C ALA A 392 -4.17 2.67 16.35
N GLN A 393 -4.90 1.84 15.59
CA GLN A 393 -4.46 1.34 14.29
C GLN A 393 -4.24 2.45 13.25
N PHE A 394 -4.82 3.64 13.44
CA PHE A 394 -4.60 4.79 12.56
C PHE A 394 -3.32 5.57 12.88
N TYR A 395 -2.68 5.33 14.04
CA TYR A 395 -1.44 6.00 14.42
C TYR A 395 -0.20 5.47 13.71
N GLY A 396 -0.29 4.35 13.02
CA GLY A 396 0.90 3.81 12.39
C GLY A 396 0.67 2.48 11.66
N GLY A 397 1.74 1.70 11.59
CA GLY A 397 1.74 0.42 10.93
C GLY A 397 1.52 0.52 9.43
N THR A 398 1.03 -0.56 8.84
CA THR A 398 0.70 -0.63 7.40
C THR A 398 -0.40 0.34 7.01
N THR A 399 -1.35 0.59 7.90
CA THR A 399 -2.53 1.42 7.66
C THR A 399 -2.19 2.85 7.28
N LEU A 400 -1.43 3.53 8.14
CA LEU A 400 -1.04 4.91 7.92
C LEU A 400 -0.14 5.05 6.69
N LEU A 401 0.82 4.12 6.52
CA LEU A 401 1.74 4.14 5.38
C LEU A 401 1.02 3.91 4.05
N ILE A 402 0.05 2.99 4.01
CA ILE A 402 -0.78 2.78 2.81
C ILE A 402 -1.60 4.03 2.52
N LEU A 403 -2.24 4.60 3.54
CA LEU A 403 -3.08 5.78 3.39
C LEU A 403 -2.27 6.96 2.83
N VAL A 404 -1.15 7.29 3.45
CA VAL A 404 -0.26 8.39 3.03
C VAL A 404 0.36 8.10 1.66
N GLY A 405 0.88 6.88 1.45
CA GLY A 405 1.52 6.50 0.19
C GLY A 405 0.56 6.59 -1.00
N VAL A 406 -0.64 6.03 -0.86
CA VAL A 406 -1.64 6.02 -1.94
C VAL A 406 -2.15 7.43 -2.25
N ILE A 407 -2.39 8.26 -1.22
CA ILE A 407 -2.79 9.65 -1.44
C ILE A 407 -1.70 10.41 -2.20
N LEU A 408 -0.43 10.29 -1.78
CA LEU A 408 0.68 10.98 -2.44
C LEU A 408 0.89 10.50 -3.88
N ASP A 409 0.85 9.19 -4.13
CA ASP A 409 0.98 8.63 -5.48
C ASP A 409 -0.17 9.10 -6.39
N THR A 410 -1.39 9.14 -5.86
CA THR A 410 -2.56 9.62 -6.61
C THR A 410 -2.45 11.11 -6.93
N LEU A 411 -2.01 11.92 -5.97
CA LEU A 411 -1.77 13.35 -6.18
C LEU A 411 -0.68 13.59 -7.23
N GLN A 412 0.44 12.87 -7.17
CA GLN A 412 1.51 12.96 -8.17
C GLN A 412 1.02 12.62 -9.58
N GLN A 413 0.15 11.61 -9.71
CA GLN A 413 -0.44 11.27 -11.00
C GLN A 413 -1.37 12.37 -11.53
N ILE A 414 -2.21 12.94 -10.66
CA ILE A 414 -3.07 14.08 -11.02
C ILE A 414 -2.23 15.28 -11.46
N GLU A 415 -1.19 15.63 -10.71
CA GLU A 415 -0.27 16.72 -11.05
C GLU A 415 0.43 16.48 -12.40
N SER A 416 0.89 15.27 -12.65
CA SER A 416 1.52 14.87 -13.90
C SER A 416 0.57 15.04 -15.10
N HIS A 417 -0.69 14.63 -14.96
CA HIS A 417 -1.72 14.83 -16.01
C HIS A 417 -2.03 16.33 -16.24
N LEU A 418 -2.07 17.13 -15.16
CA LEU A 418 -2.26 18.58 -15.28
C LEU A 418 -1.11 19.27 -16.02
N LEU A 419 0.13 18.89 -15.70
CA LEU A 419 1.33 19.43 -16.36
C LEU A 419 1.38 19.08 -17.84
N MET A 420 1.13 17.83 -18.22
CA MET A 420 1.12 17.43 -19.63
C MET A 420 0.13 18.25 -20.47
N ARG A 421 -1.08 18.49 -19.96
CA ARG A 421 -2.09 19.30 -20.64
C ARG A 421 -1.74 20.80 -20.70
N HIS A 422 -1.04 21.31 -19.69
CA HIS A 422 -0.58 22.69 -19.71
C HIS A 422 0.43 22.91 -20.85
N TYR A 423 1.34 21.95 -21.08
CA TYR A 423 2.27 21.99 -22.22
C TYR A 423 1.57 21.85 -23.57
N ASP A 424 0.58 20.96 -23.71
CA ASP A 424 -0.21 20.83 -24.93
C ASP A 424 -1.00 22.11 -25.26
N GLY A 425 -1.53 22.78 -24.25
CA GLY A 425 -2.21 24.08 -24.40
C GLY A 425 -1.29 25.18 -24.88
N LEU A 426 -0.04 25.22 -24.39
CA LEU A 426 0.99 26.17 -24.81
C LEU A 426 1.45 25.92 -26.26
N MET A 427 1.55 24.64 -26.65
CA MET A 427 1.89 24.27 -28.04
C MET A 427 0.75 24.61 -29.02
N LYS A 428 -0.50 24.34 -28.67
CA LYS A 428 -1.68 24.66 -29.49
C LYS A 428 -1.93 26.16 -29.62
N SER A 429 -1.60 26.95 -28.60
CA SER A 429 -1.75 28.42 -28.60
C SER A 429 -0.62 29.16 -29.32
N GLY A 430 0.34 28.47 -29.94
CA GLY A 430 1.45 29.07 -30.68
C GLY A 430 2.42 29.94 -29.86
N ARG A 431 2.30 29.96 -28.51
CA ARG A 431 3.18 30.72 -27.61
C ARG A 431 4.59 30.18 -27.51
N VAL A 432 4.81 28.92 -27.89
CA VAL A 432 6.15 28.34 -28.10
C VAL A 432 6.40 28.32 -29.60
N LYS A 433 6.72 29.43 -30.22
CA LYS A 433 7.24 29.47 -31.57
C LYS A 433 8.64 28.84 -31.54
N GLY A 434 8.75 27.61 -32.04
CA GLY A 434 10.04 27.12 -32.45
C GLY A 434 10.63 28.14 -33.40
N ARG A 435 11.87 28.53 -33.18
CA ARG A 435 12.63 29.45 -34.04
C ARG A 435 12.82 28.79 -35.41
N SER A 436 11.77 28.81 -36.24
CA SER A 436 11.88 28.46 -37.65
C SER A 436 12.78 29.50 -38.31
N GLY A 437 13.84 28.99 -38.94
CA GLY A 437 14.88 29.80 -39.52
C GLY A 437 14.34 30.85 -40.48
N ALA A 438 14.97 31.96 -40.44
CA ALA A 438 14.87 32.97 -41.48
C ALA A 438 15.14 32.31 -42.84
N THR A 439 14.11 32.23 -43.68
CA THR A 439 14.27 32.03 -45.11
C THR A 439 15.00 33.25 -45.63
N THR A 440 16.27 33.09 -45.97
CA THR A 440 17.01 33.97 -46.83
C THR A 440 16.39 33.92 -48.22
N SER A 441 15.70 34.96 -48.57
CA SER A 441 15.44 35.33 -49.96
C SER A 441 16.72 35.83 -50.60
N ILE A 442 17.24 35.13 -51.60
CA ILE A 442 17.93 35.70 -52.76
C ILE A 442 17.37 34.97 -53.98
#